data_756d0a2869cb869c2fd2e3654915f85a
#
_entry.id   756d0a2869cb869c2fd2e3654915f85a
#
_cell.length_a   1.000
_cell.length_b   1.000
_cell.length_c   1.000
_cell.angle_alpha   90.00
_cell.angle_beta   90.00
_cell.angle_gamma   90.00
#
_symmetry.space_group_name_H-M   'P 1'
#
loop_
_entity.id
_entity.type
_entity.pdbx_description
1 polymer ?
#
loop_
_entity_poly.entity_id
_entity_poly.type
_entity_poly.pdbx_seq_one_letter_code
_entity_poly.pdbx_strand_id
1 'polypeptide(L)'
;MSFQAKPLFAALFVASALMLSGCNDDNKQAQQSEAPQLSAEQQDIAKYNAFIDAANGASFAKDLENHLKYYEDKIKQQKPLDNYSVVSTYNIKIMHENLDKALAMTGNLRELDATAKPLNEALVKLEPINTELSNYADSKGYLSDNGKKAQEKDAEYVAALTEVVKAQQAFFDAIEKRDEINTRTAFEKAKKDSVEYYRAGLIVYAKEAANRSDDFFTSAGEQKASDALKESLDKTGEMAEGWNKKMTEANPKGCSSMMLSINSFLSSGRQAIKHAADGDYKPRSGMQLMNPVSRDAQSFTQEFNNLINALNMQRC
;
A
#
# COMPACT_ATOMS: atom_id res chain seq x y z
N MET A 1 -9.37 -17.23 -8.50
CA MET A 1 -8.14 -16.54 -8.11
C MET A 1 -8.54 -15.12 -7.75
N SER A 2 -8.48 -14.77 -6.49
CA SER A 2 -8.80 -13.40 -6.02
C SER A 2 -7.63 -12.50 -6.41
N PHE A 3 -7.85 -11.60 -7.37
CA PHE A 3 -6.90 -10.54 -7.68
C PHE A 3 -7.10 -9.41 -6.67
N GLN A 4 -6.55 -9.56 -5.48
CA GLN A 4 -6.44 -8.44 -4.56
C GLN A 4 -5.18 -7.65 -4.92
N ALA A 5 -5.29 -6.74 -5.89
CA ALA A 5 -4.34 -5.67 -6.07
C ALA A 5 -4.54 -4.67 -4.92
N LYS A 6 -3.98 -4.96 -3.74
CA LYS A 6 -4.01 -3.99 -2.64
C LYS A 6 -3.17 -2.78 -3.04
N PRO A 7 -3.76 -1.57 -3.06
CA PRO A 7 -3.02 -0.36 -3.39
C PRO A 7 -1.88 -0.13 -2.40
N LEU A 8 -0.75 0.38 -2.89
CA LEU A 8 0.27 0.96 -2.03
C LEU A 8 -0.37 2.11 -1.25
N PHE A 9 -0.29 2.08 0.07
CA PHE A 9 -0.80 3.15 0.90
C PHE A 9 -0.01 4.43 0.63
N ALA A 10 -0.73 5.50 0.29
CA ALA A 10 -0.13 6.80 0.10
C ALA A 10 -0.04 7.50 1.45
N ALA A 11 1.17 7.83 1.89
CA ALA A 11 1.34 8.78 2.97
C ALA A 11 0.77 10.13 2.52
N LEU A 12 -0.31 10.57 3.14
CA LEU A 12 -0.82 11.93 2.95
C LEU A 12 0.14 12.89 3.65
N PHE A 13 1.09 13.44 2.90
CA PHE A 13 1.75 14.67 3.32
C PHE A 13 0.73 15.81 3.23
N VAL A 14 -0.03 16.04 4.29
CA VAL A 14 -0.57 17.36 4.52
C VAL A 14 0.65 18.21 4.85
N ALA A 15 1.18 18.88 3.85
CA ALA A 15 2.16 19.94 4.05
C ALA A 15 1.42 21.05 4.82
N SER A 16 1.40 20.93 6.15
CA SER A 16 1.20 22.09 6.99
C SER A 16 2.40 22.98 6.70
N ALA A 17 2.17 24.00 5.88
CA ALA A 17 3.14 25.04 5.67
C ALA A 17 3.50 25.59 7.05
N LEU A 18 4.62 25.13 7.60
CA LEU A 18 5.31 25.83 8.66
C LEU A 18 5.70 27.17 8.03
N MET A 19 4.87 28.18 8.22
CA MET A 19 5.25 29.56 8.04
C MET A 19 6.42 29.80 9.01
N LEU A 20 7.63 29.54 8.53
CA LEU A 20 8.83 30.15 9.08
C LEU A 20 8.71 31.64 8.77
N SER A 21 7.98 32.37 9.59
CA SER A 21 8.12 33.81 9.69
C SER A 21 9.52 34.06 10.24
N GLY A 22 10.46 34.20 9.32
CA GLY A 22 11.77 34.73 9.62
C GLY A 22 11.61 36.18 10.09
N CYS A 23 11.64 36.37 11.39
CA CYS A 23 11.96 37.66 11.94
C CYS A 23 13.49 37.80 11.94
N ASN A 24 13.96 38.66 11.05
CA ASN A 24 15.26 39.25 11.16
C ASN A 24 15.18 40.28 12.30
N ASP A 25 15.93 40.07 13.37
CA ASP A 25 16.56 41.15 14.11
C ASP A 25 17.58 40.62 15.11
N ASP A 26 18.76 41.25 15.06
CA ASP A 26 19.87 41.05 15.96
C ASP A 26 19.49 41.29 17.43
N ASN A 27 19.53 40.27 18.30
CA ASN A 27 20.08 40.44 19.63
C ASN A 27 20.38 39.08 20.30
N LYS A 28 21.59 38.98 20.84
CA LYS A 28 22.12 37.84 21.55
C LYS A 28 21.41 37.66 22.87
N GLN A 29 20.77 36.49 23.06
CA GLN A 29 20.73 35.78 24.35
C GLN A 29 20.35 34.33 24.05
N ALA A 30 21.21 33.38 24.45
CA ALA A 30 20.96 31.95 24.35
C ALA A 30 19.82 31.57 25.31
N GLN A 31 18.58 31.56 24.79
CA GLN A 31 17.49 30.82 25.39
C GLN A 31 17.45 29.43 24.75
N GLN A 32 17.58 28.40 25.59
CA GLN A 32 17.25 27.03 25.25
C GLN A 32 15.79 27.03 24.76
N SER A 33 15.57 27.07 23.44
CA SER A 33 14.24 26.92 22.87
C SER A 33 13.87 25.43 22.99
N GLU A 34 12.96 25.12 23.92
CA GLU A 34 12.20 23.87 23.85
C GLU A 34 11.64 23.70 22.43
N ALA A 35 11.86 22.55 21.83
CA ALA A 35 11.30 22.23 20.52
C ALA A 35 9.78 22.45 20.56
N PRO A 36 9.19 23.13 19.56
CA PRO A 36 7.76 23.40 19.56
C PRO A 36 6.98 22.09 19.70
N GLN A 37 6.14 22.00 20.71
CA GLN A 37 5.29 20.86 20.94
C GLN A 37 4.28 20.74 19.79
N LEU A 38 4.25 19.60 19.10
CA LEU A 38 3.35 19.36 17.98
C LEU A 38 1.88 19.49 18.46
N SER A 39 1.03 20.08 17.62
CA SER A 39 -0.42 20.06 17.88
C SER A 39 -0.96 18.64 17.83
N ALA A 40 -2.14 18.39 18.43
CA ALA A 40 -2.79 17.08 18.40
C ALA A 40 -2.97 16.55 16.95
N GLU A 41 -3.37 17.41 16.03
CA GLU A 41 -3.51 17.05 14.62
C GLU A 41 -2.16 16.67 13.98
N GLN A 42 -1.09 17.39 14.29
CA GLN A 42 0.26 17.05 13.81
C GLN A 42 0.77 15.73 14.39
N GLN A 43 0.43 15.43 15.66
CA GLN A 43 0.76 14.15 16.29
C GLN A 43 0.00 12.99 15.62
N ASP A 44 -1.28 13.17 15.31
CA ASP A 44 -2.08 12.17 14.60
C ASP A 44 -1.54 11.90 13.19
N ILE A 45 -1.15 12.95 12.44
CA ILE A 45 -0.54 12.82 11.11
C ILE A 45 0.80 12.09 11.21
N ALA A 46 1.66 12.45 12.15
CA ALA A 46 2.96 11.83 12.32
C ALA A 46 2.82 10.33 12.67
N LYS A 47 1.92 9.99 13.58
CA LYS A 47 1.63 8.60 13.96
C LYS A 47 1.01 7.82 12.80
N TYR A 48 0.08 8.42 12.06
CA TYR A 48 -0.48 7.80 10.85
C TYR A 48 0.61 7.47 9.82
N ASN A 49 1.51 8.41 9.54
CA ASN A 49 2.62 8.18 8.61
C ASN A 49 3.55 7.06 9.10
N ALA A 50 3.81 6.97 10.40
CA ALA A 50 4.61 5.87 10.96
C ALA A 50 3.92 4.49 10.78
N PHE A 51 2.59 4.41 10.87
CA PHE A 51 1.86 3.19 10.53
C PHE A 51 1.91 2.88 9.03
N ILE A 52 1.85 3.89 8.17
CA ILE A 52 2.05 3.72 6.72
C ILE A 52 3.46 3.21 6.41
N ASP A 53 4.49 3.74 7.07
CA ASP A 53 5.87 3.27 6.93
C ASP A 53 6.02 1.81 7.38
N ALA A 54 5.37 1.43 8.48
CA ALA A 54 5.34 0.04 8.92
C ALA A 54 4.64 -0.88 7.91
N ALA A 55 3.55 -0.43 7.30
CA ALA A 55 2.82 -1.18 6.28
C ALA A 55 3.58 -1.30 4.95
N ASN A 56 4.30 -0.25 4.54
CA ASN A 56 5.01 -0.19 3.25
C ASN A 56 6.46 -0.67 3.35
N GLY A 57 7.12 -0.49 4.49
CA GLY A 57 8.53 -0.82 4.71
C GLY A 57 8.82 -2.32 4.63
N ALA A 58 7.79 -3.11 4.74
CA ALA A 58 7.82 -4.50 4.36
C ALA A 58 7.19 -4.65 2.97
N SER A 59 7.98 -4.47 1.89
CA SER A 59 7.59 -4.96 0.54
C SER A 59 7.17 -6.44 0.55
N PHE A 60 7.52 -7.13 1.57
CA PHE A 60 7.23 -8.41 2.12
C PHE A 60 5.80 -8.56 2.72
N ALA A 61 5.15 -7.51 3.16
CA ALA A 61 3.84 -7.58 3.78
C ALA A 61 2.75 -8.15 2.84
N LYS A 62 2.91 -7.96 1.53
CA LYS A 62 2.02 -8.54 0.52
C LYS A 62 2.27 -10.03 0.27
N ASP A 63 3.41 -10.56 0.70
CA ASP A 63 3.86 -11.90 0.35
C ASP A 63 3.68 -12.93 1.47
N LEU A 64 3.30 -12.52 2.69
CA LEU A 64 3.14 -13.47 3.81
C LEU A 64 2.07 -14.51 3.55
N GLU A 65 0.92 -14.11 3.03
CA GLU A 65 -0.16 -15.04 2.66
C GLU A 65 0.29 -15.98 1.54
N ASN A 66 0.93 -15.43 0.50
CA ASN A 66 1.48 -16.23 -0.59
C ASN A 66 2.60 -17.15 -0.11
N HIS A 67 3.43 -16.68 0.82
CA HIS A 67 4.49 -17.48 1.42
C HIS A 67 3.91 -18.64 2.25
N LEU A 68 2.93 -18.36 3.10
CA LEU A 68 2.24 -19.40 3.87
C LEU A 68 1.65 -20.47 2.94
N LYS A 69 0.93 -20.04 1.90
CA LYS A 69 0.37 -20.95 0.90
C LYS A 69 1.44 -21.74 0.17
N TYR A 70 2.53 -21.08 -0.28
CA TYR A 70 3.65 -21.74 -0.94
C TYR A 70 4.32 -22.77 0.00
N TYR A 71 4.50 -22.40 1.26
CA TYR A 71 5.05 -23.30 2.28
C TYR A 71 4.19 -24.56 2.44
N GLU A 72 2.89 -24.41 2.62
CA GLU A 72 1.97 -25.54 2.77
C GLU A 72 1.86 -26.41 1.50
N ASP A 73 1.75 -25.79 0.33
CA ASP A 73 1.51 -26.48 -0.95
C ASP A 73 2.79 -27.11 -1.52
N LYS A 74 3.96 -26.55 -1.26
CA LYS A 74 5.21 -26.94 -1.91
C LYS A 74 6.27 -27.41 -0.94
N ILE A 75 6.60 -26.65 0.09
CA ILE A 75 7.72 -26.99 0.99
C ILE A 75 7.37 -28.19 1.87
N LYS A 76 6.24 -28.12 2.56
CA LYS A 76 5.75 -29.18 3.44
C LYS A 76 5.50 -30.53 2.74
N GLN A 77 5.16 -30.49 1.44
CA GLN A 77 4.82 -31.68 0.65
C GLN A 77 6.04 -32.39 0.05
N GLN A 78 7.24 -31.81 0.11
CA GLN A 78 8.44 -32.40 -0.51
C GLN A 78 8.91 -33.68 0.24
N LYS A 79 9.19 -34.72 -0.55
CA LYS A 79 9.78 -35.97 -0.05
C LYS A 79 10.72 -36.55 -1.12
N PRO A 80 12.05 -36.55 -0.93
CA PRO A 80 12.80 -35.90 0.16
C PRO A 80 12.70 -34.35 0.13
N LEU A 81 13.05 -33.72 1.24
CA LEU A 81 13.08 -32.28 1.34
C LEU A 81 14.36 -31.72 0.69
N ASP A 82 14.30 -31.40 -0.59
CA ASP A 82 15.45 -30.92 -1.37
C ASP A 82 15.67 -29.41 -1.26
N ASN A 83 14.64 -28.67 -0.88
CA ASN A 83 14.68 -27.24 -0.65
C ASN A 83 13.80 -26.87 0.54
N TYR A 84 14.32 -26.00 1.40
CA TYR A 84 13.61 -25.48 2.55
C TYR A 84 13.83 -23.98 2.69
N SER A 85 12.76 -23.26 2.90
CA SER A 85 12.80 -21.81 3.12
C SER A 85 11.65 -21.39 4.02
N VAL A 86 11.92 -20.36 4.79
CA VAL A 86 10.95 -19.65 5.62
C VAL A 86 10.95 -18.18 5.29
N VAL A 87 10.08 -17.42 5.92
CA VAL A 87 9.99 -15.98 5.75
C VAL A 87 11.32 -15.30 6.14
N SER A 88 11.67 -14.21 5.47
CA SER A 88 12.86 -13.43 5.80
C SER A 88 12.81 -12.89 7.23
N THR A 89 13.75 -13.35 8.07
CA THR A 89 13.87 -12.87 9.46
C THR A 89 14.12 -11.36 9.52
N TYR A 90 14.88 -10.82 8.58
CA TYR A 90 15.13 -9.38 8.48
C TYR A 90 13.83 -8.59 8.29
N ASN A 91 12.95 -9.07 7.41
CA ASN A 91 11.69 -8.39 7.14
C ASN A 91 10.73 -8.44 8.34
N ILE A 92 10.65 -9.58 9.04
CA ILE A 92 9.87 -9.71 10.29
C ILE A 92 10.34 -8.68 11.30
N LYS A 93 11.67 -8.58 11.51
CA LYS A 93 12.28 -7.65 12.44
C LYS A 93 11.99 -6.18 12.08
N ILE A 94 12.16 -5.79 10.82
CA ILE A 94 11.89 -4.41 10.38
C ILE A 94 10.41 -4.04 10.57
N MET A 95 9.49 -4.96 10.28
CA MET A 95 8.07 -4.72 10.49
C MET A 95 7.75 -4.54 11.98
N HIS A 96 8.28 -5.41 12.84
CA HIS A 96 8.15 -5.32 14.29
C HIS A 96 8.69 -3.97 14.81
N GLU A 97 9.93 -3.61 14.47
CA GLU A 97 10.55 -2.35 14.91
C GLU A 97 9.77 -1.10 14.45
N ASN A 98 9.22 -1.11 13.24
CA ASN A 98 8.43 0.00 12.74
C ASN A 98 7.06 0.10 13.44
N LEU A 99 6.42 -1.04 13.73
CA LEU A 99 5.17 -1.07 14.50
C LEU A 99 5.41 -0.59 15.94
N ASP A 100 6.49 -1.02 16.59
CA ASP A 100 6.85 -0.55 17.94
C ASP A 100 7.03 0.97 17.96
N LYS A 101 7.74 1.53 16.99
CA LYS A 101 7.92 2.99 16.87
C LYS A 101 6.58 3.69 16.70
N ALA A 102 5.71 3.21 15.81
CA ALA A 102 4.40 3.83 15.57
C ALA A 102 3.48 3.74 16.80
N LEU A 103 3.46 2.59 17.48
CA LEU A 103 2.67 2.38 18.70
C LEU A 103 3.14 3.24 19.89
N ALA A 104 4.44 3.53 19.97
CA ALA A 104 5.01 4.39 21.01
C ALA A 104 4.74 5.89 20.79
N MET A 105 4.33 6.30 19.59
CA MET A 105 4.07 7.70 19.27
C MET A 105 2.78 8.20 19.94
N THR A 106 2.79 9.47 20.34
CA THR A 106 1.59 10.19 20.73
C THR A 106 0.68 10.41 19.53
N GLY A 107 -0.63 10.40 19.75
CA GLY A 107 -1.65 10.57 18.70
C GLY A 107 -2.86 9.70 19.01
N ASN A 108 -4.05 10.14 18.57
CA ASN A 108 -5.32 9.47 18.89
C ASN A 108 -5.86 8.69 17.69
N LEU A 109 -5.13 7.63 17.31
CA LEU A 109 -5.50 6.70 16.23
C LEU A 109 -5.87 5.32 16.80
N ARG A 110 -6.89 5.31 17.68
CA ARG A 110 -7.29 4.11 18.44
C ARG A 110 -7.63 2.92 17.56
N GLU A 111 -8.23 3.15 16.40
CA GLU A 111 -8.60 2.11 15.45
C GLU A 111 -7.36 1.45 14.82
N LEU A 112 -6.29 2.21 14.58
CA LEU A 112 -5.02 1.66 14.09
C LEU A 112 -4.24 0.99 15.22
N ASP A 113 -4.19 1.59 16.41
CA ASP A 113 -3.57 0.97 17.60
C ASP A 113 -4.20 -0.39 17.90
N ALA A 114 -5.54 -0.52 17.78
CA ALA A 114 -6.26 -1.76 18.05
C ALA A 114 -5.93 -2.91 17.11
N THR A 115 -5.49 -2.62 15.89
CA THR A 115 -5.10 -3.63 14.90
C THR A 115 -3.58 -3.80 14.79
N ALA A 116 -2.81 -2.75 15.04
CA ALA A 116 -1.34 -2.81 15.05
C ALA A 116 -0.78 -3.63 16.22
N LYS A 117 -1.38 -3.52 17.42
CA LYS A 117 -0.94 -4.27 18.61
C LYS A 117 -1.00 -5.78 18.42
N PRO A 118 -2.13 -6.39 17.99
CA PRO A 118 -2.19 -7.83 17.72
C PRO A 118 -1.19 -8.28 16.65
N LEU A 119 -0.96 -7.46 15.61
CA LEU A 119 0.04 -7.76 14.60
C LEU A 119 1.44 -7.77 15.21
N ASN A 120 1.78 -6.77 16.00
CA ASN A 120 3.07 -6.69 16.68
C ASN A 120 3.30 -7.89 17.61
N GLU A 121 2.30 -8.27 18.41
CA GLU A 121 2.34 -9.44 19.28
C GLU A 121 2.50 -10.75 18.49
N ALA A 122 1.86 -10.88 17.34
CA ALA A 122 2.01 -12.04 16.47
C ALA A 122 3.42 -12.13 15.87
N LEU A 123 4.02 -10.99 15.47
CA LEU A 123 5.40 -10.93 14.99
C LEU A 123 6.40 -11.34 16.07
N VAL A 124 6.22 -10.88 17.31
CA VAL A 124 7.06 -11.28 18.47
C VAL A 124 7.02 -12.80 18.69
N LYS A 125 5.87 -13.45 18.49
CA LYS A 125 5.75 -14.92 18.59
C LYS A 125 6.40 -15.63 17.42
N LEU A 126 6.27 -15.11 16.19
CA LEU A 126 6.85 -15.72 14.99
C LEU A 126 8.37 -15.61 14.94
N GLU A 127 8.95 -14.49 15.39
CA GLU A 127 10.36 -14.18 15.22
C GLU A 127 11.31 -15.29 15.70
N PRO A 128 11.20 -15.84 16.93
CA PRO A 128 12.14 -16.84 17.44
C PRO A 128 12.08 -18.14 16.63
N ILE A 129 10.90 -18.68 16.32
CA ILE A 129 10.77 -19.90 15.56
C ILE A 129 11.22 -19.69 14.09
N ASN A 130 10.88 -18.54 13.50
CA ASN A 130 11.33 -18.22 12.15
C ASN A 130 12.84 -18.07 12.08
N THR A 131 13.49 -17.45 13.08
CA THR A 131 14.96 -17.33 13.16
C THR A 131 15.61 -18.70 13.28
N GLU A 132 15.07 -19.59 14.12
CA GLU A 132 15.57 -20.95 14.26
C GLU A 132 15.49 -21.71 12.92
N LEU A 133 14.36 -21.63 12.24
CA LEU A 133 14.13 -22.30 10.96
C LEU A 133 14.88 -21.65 9.80
N SER A 134 15.09 -20.33 9.81
CA SER A 134 15.94 -19.64 8.83
C SER A 134 17.38 -20.11 8.92
N ASN A 135 17.96 -20.15 10.13
CA ASN A 135 19.31 -20.69 10.35
C ASN A 135 19.46 -22.15 9.89
N TYR A 136 18.41 -22.96 10.13
CA TYR A 136 18.37 -24.34 9.65
C TYR A 136 18.30 -24.42 8.12
N ALA A 137 17.52 -23.56 7.47
CA ALA A 137 17.45 -23.45 6.02
C ALA A 137 18.79 -23.01 5.41
N ASP A 138 19.39 -21.93 5.94
CA ASP A 138 20.62 -21.33 5.43
C ASP A 138 21.81 -22.28 5.57
N SER A 139 21.88 -23.03 6.66
CA SER A 139 22.89 -24.07 6.87
C SER A 139 22.63 -25.38 6.11
N LYS A 140 21.50 -25.46 5.38
CA LYS A 140 21.03 -26.69 4.71
C LYS A 140 20.93 -27.89 5.64
N GLY A 141 20.59 -27.67 6.91
CA GLY A 141 20.43 -28.72 7.92
C GLY A 141 19.46 -29.81 7.51
N TYR A 142 18.44 -29.44 6.69
CA TYR A 142 17.45 -30.35 6.14
C TYR A 142 18.02 -31.47 5.26
N LEU A 143 19.22 -31.29 4.68
CA LEU A 143 19.91 -32.34 3.95
C LEU A 143 20.58 -33.38 4.89
N SER A 144 20.93 -32.92 6.11
CA SER A 144 21.62 -33.79 7.09
C SER A 144 20.66 -34.65 7.89
N ASP A 145 19.45 -34.16 8.18
CA ASP A 145 18.45 -34.85 9.01
C ASP A 145 17.20 -35.31 8.23
N ASN A 146 17.25 -35.23 6.89
CA ASN A 146 16.13 -35.51 5.99
C ASN A 146 14.86 -34.69 6.33
N GLY A 147 15.03 -33.44 6.72
CA GLY A 147 13.92 -32.52 7.02
C GLY A 147 13.25 -32.76 8.38
N LYS A 148 13.85 -33.56 9.27
CA LYS A 148 13.23 -33.93 10.56
C LYS A 148 12.89 -32.72 11.40
N LYS A 149 13.82 -31.75 11.55
CA LYS A 149 13.59 -30.55 12.32
C LYS A 149 12.47 -29.68 11.72
N ALA A 150 12.40 -29.57 10.38
CA ALA A 150 11.32 -28.86 9.70
C ALA A 150 9.95 -29.48 10.01
N GLN A 151 9.86 -30.80 10.02
CA GLN A 151 8.62 -31.51 10.33
C GLN A 151 8.20 -31.37 11.80
N GLU A 152 9.16 -31.44 12.74
CA GLU A 152 8.90 -31.26 14.17
C GLU A 152 8.37 -29.86 14.50
N LYS A 153 8.84 -28.84 13.78
CA LYS A 153 8.48 -27.44 13.98
C LYS A 153 7.34 -26.93 13.09
N ASP A 154 6.85 -27.77 12.16
CA ASP A 154 5.86 -27.37 11.15
C ASP A 154 4.60 -26.77 11.76
N ALA A 155 3.97 -27.46 12.69
CA ALA A 155 2.70 -27.03 13.28
C ALA A 155 2.84 -25.70 14.04
N GLU A 156 3.94 -25.53 14.78
CA GLU A 156 4.23 -24.30 15.53
C GLU A 156 4.49 -23.12 14.57
N TYR A 157 5.27 -23.34 13.52
CA TYR A 157 5.59 -22.31 12.52
C TYR A 157 4.35 -21.88 11.72
N VAL A 158 3.59 -22.83 11.20
CA VAL A 158 2.37 -22.57 10.43
C VAL A 158 1.34 -21.82 11.28
N ALA A 159 1.15 -22.20 12.55
CA ALA A 159 0.24 -21.52 13.46
C ALA A 159 0.67 -20.07 13.71
N ALA A 160 1.96 -19.84 14.01
CA ALA A 160 2.48 -18.48 14.25
C ALA A 160 2.41 -17.62 12.99
N LEU A 161 2.76 -18.13 11.82
CA LEU A 161 2.68 -17.39 10.56
C LEU A 161 1.22 -17.08 10.18
N THR A 162 0.29 -18.00 10.44
CA THR A 162 -1.15 -17.79 10.21
C THR A 162 -1.69 -16.65 11.08
N GLU A 163 -1.28 -16.58 12.36
CA GLU A 163 -1.65 -15.45 13.24
C GLU A 163 -1.14 -14.12 12.68
N VAL A 164 0.10 -14.06 12.19
CA VAL A 164 0.65 -12.86 11.58
C VAL A 164 -0.13 -12.47 10.33
N VAL A 165 -0.39 -13.40 9.40
CA VAL A 165 -1.15 -13.13 8.16
C VAL A 165 -2.53 -12.56 8.48
N LYS A 166 -3.25 -13.16 9.45
CA LYS A 166 -4.57 -12.70 9.87
C LYS A 166 -4.55 -11.31 10.51
N ALA A 167 -3.61 -11.08 11.43
CA ALA A 167 -3.48 -9.78 12.10
C ALA A 167 -3.03 -8.68 11.13
N GLN A 168 -2.16 -9.01 10.18
CA GLN A 168 -1.73 -8.11 9.12
C GLN A 168 -2.88 -7.66 8.22
N GLN A 169 -3.76 -8.60 7.84
CA GLN A 169 -4.93 -8.25 7.05
C GLN A 169 -5.82 -7.24 7.79
N ALA A 170 -6.10 -7.49 9.07
CA ALA A 170 -6.91 -6.57 9.89
C ALA A 170 -6.26 -5.18 10.03
N PHE A 171 -4.93 -5.12 10.13
CA PHE A 171 -4.19 -3.87 10.19
C PHE A 171 -4.26 -3.11 8.86
N PHE A 172 -4.11 -3.78 7.73
CA PHE A 172 -4.22 -3.15 6.41
C PHE A 172 -5.63 -2.64 6.12
N ASP A 173 -6.66 -3.40 6.48
CA ASP A 173 -8.05 -2.98 6.34
C ASP A 173 -8.34 -1.71 7.16
N ALA A 174 -7.76 -1.61 8.37
CA ALA A 174 -7.89 -0.40 9.21
C ALA A 174 -7.15 0.81 8.61
N ILE A 175 -5.96 0.61 8.05
CA ILE A 175 -5.21 1.67 7.34
C ILE A 175 -6.01 2.15 6.14
N GLU A 176 -6.51 1.25 5.30
CA GLU A 176 -7.29 1.59 4.11
C GLU A 176 -8.51 2.43 4.46
N LYS A 177 -9.26 2.00 5.46
CA LYS A 177 -10.43 2.74 5.96
C LYS A 177 -10.05 4.13 6.48
N ARG A 178 -8.97 4.26 7.23
CA ARG A 178 -8.47 5.54 7.72
C ARG A 178 -8.00 6.44 6.58
N ASP A 179 -7.31 5.88 5.61
CA ASP A 179 -6.84 6.59 4.43
C ASP A 179 -8.00 7.14 3.59
N GLU A 180 -9.07 6.37 3.42
CA GLU A 180 -10.29 6.82 2.75
C GLU A 180 -10.91 8.03 3.49
N ILE A 181 -11.06 7.95 4.81
CA ILE A 181 -11.58 9.05 5.64
C ILE A 181 -10.69 10.29 5.51
N ASN A 182 -9.38 10.15 5.65
CA ASN A 182 -8.44 11.27 5.58
C ASN A 182 -8.48 11.93 4.19
N THR A 183 -8.48 11.15 3.13
CA THR A 183 -8.47 11.62 1.74
C THR A 183 -9.77 12.36 1.42
N ARG A 184 -10.93 11.80 1.81
CA ARG A 184 -12.23 12.44 1.60
C ARG A 184 -12.37 13.72 2.42
N THR A 185 -11.95 13.71 3.68
CA THR A 185 -11.95 14.90 4.54
C THR A 185 -11.07 16.03 3.96
N ALA A 186 -9.90 15.68 3.43
CA ALA A 186 -9.03 16.66 2.77
C ALA A 186 -9.71 17.28 1.54
N PHE A 187 -10.39 16.48 0.74
CA PHE A 187 -11.13 16.96 -0.43
C PHE A 187 -12.31 17.88 -0.05
N GLU A 188 -13.09 17.49 0.97
CA GLU A 188 -14.27 18.24 1.44
C GLU A 188 -13.88 19.59 2.06
N LYS A 189 -12.75 19.64 2.79
CA LYS A 189 -12.24 20.86 3.43
C LYS A 189 -11.48 21.80 2.49
N ALA A 190 -11.02 21.30 1.35
CA ALA A 190 -10.26 22.11 0.40
C ALA A 190 -11.12 23.22 -0.20
N LYS A 191 -10.54 24.41 -0.38
CA LYS A 191 -11.21 25.53 -1.03
C LYS A 191 -11.52 25.15 -2.48
N LYS A 192 -12.80 25.15 -2.84
CA LYS A 192 -13.22 24.86 -4.22
C LYS A 192 -12.48 25.71 -5.23
N ASP A 193 -12.17 25.12 -6.38
CA ASP A 193 -11.43 25.75 -7.47
C ASP A 193 -9.99 26.18 -7.11
N SER A 194 -9.37 25.51 -6.10
CA SER A 194 -7.95 25.66 -5.77
C SER A 194 -7.12 24.47 -6.26
N VAL A 195 -5.79 24.62 -6.29
CA VAL A 195 -4.86 23.51 -6.60
C VAL A 195 -5.07 22.35 -5.65
N GLU A 196 -5.25 22.65 -4.35
CA GLU A 196 -5.44 21.67 -3.28
C GLU A 196 -6.75 20.90 -3.47
N TYR A 197 -7.83 21.59 -3.85
CA TYR A 197 -9.12 20.96 -4.14
C TYR A 197 -9.01 19.94 -5.27
N TYR A 198 -8.46 20.36 -6.39
CA TYR A 198 -8.32 19.47 -7.54
C TYR A 198 -7.34 18.35 -7.29
N ARG A 199 -6.24 18.59 -6.55
CA ARG A 199 -5.31 17.55 -6.16
C ARG A 199 -5.94 16.52 -5.23
N ALA A 200 -6.68 16.96 -4.21
CA ALA A 200 -7.37 16.07 -3.28
C ALA A 200 -8.45 15.27 -4.01
N GLY A 201 -9.24 15.90 -4.89
CA GLY A 201 -10.23 15.23 -5.72
C GLY A 201 -9.61 14.18 -6.66
N LEU A 202 -8.49 14.50 -7.28
CA LEU A 202 -7.72 13.56 -8.10
C LEU A 202 -7.36 12.29 -7.30
N ILE A 203 -6.88 12.44 -6.07
CA ILE A 203 -6.52 11.30 -5.19
C ILE A 203 -7.77 10.50 -4.83
N VAL A 204 -8.88 11.16 -4.42
CA VAL A 204 -10.14 10.49 -4.07
C VAL A 204 -10.62 9.62 -5.22
N TYR A 205 -10.77 10.18 -6.41
CA TYR A 205 -11.36 9.46 -7.53
C TYR A 205 -10.41 8.44 -8.17
N ALA A 206 -9.09 8.67 -8.13
CA ALA A 206 -8.12 7.65 -8.55
C ALA A 206 -8.15 6.42 -7.62
N LYS A 207 -8.26 6.61 -6.30
CA LYS A 207 -8.45 5.51 -5.34
C LYS A 207 -9.79 4.82 -5.51
N GLU A 208 -10.86 5.57 -5.75
CA GLU A 208 -12.17 5.00 -6.05
C GLU A 208 -12.13 4.14 -7.33
N ALA A 209 -11.42 4.59 -8.38
CA ALA A 209 -11.21 3.80 -9.58
C ALA A 209 -10.40 2.53 -9.31
N ALA A 210 -9.36 2.61 -8.46
CA ALA A 210 -8.59 1.44 -8.06
C ALA A 210 -9.46 0.41 -7.31
N ASN A 211 -10.30 0.85 -6.37
CA ASN A 211 -11.22 -0.05 -5.65
C ASN A 211 -12.26 -0.69 -6.58
N ARG A 212 -12.82 0.08 -7.52
CA ARG A 212 -13.79 -0.44 -8.50
C ARG A 212 -13.17 -1.36 -9.54
N SER A 213 -11.86 -1.28 -9.76
CA SER A 213 -11.16 -2.16 -10.68
C SER A 213 -11.16 -3.63 -10.24
N ASP A 214 -11.24 -3.92 -8.93
CA ASP A 214 -11.31 -5.28 -8.41
C ASP A 214 -12.58 -6.00 -8.89
N ASP A 215 -13.75 -5.35 -8.77
CA ASP A 215 -15.01 -5.88 -9.27
C ASP A 215 -14.97 -6.01 -10.81
N PHE A 216 -14.41 -5.02 -11.48
CA PHE A 216 -14.29 -5.02 -12.94
C PHE A 216 -13.45 -6.19 -13.45
N PHE A 217 -12.26 -6.41 -12.92
CA PHE A 217 -11.39 -7.50 -13.37
C PHE A 217 -11.87 -8.88 -12.88
N THR A 218 -12.47 -8.96 -11.69
CA THR A 218 -13.06 -10.21 -11.17
C THR A 218 -14.24 -10.67 -12.00
N SER A 219 -15.10 -9.74 -12.45
CA SER A 219 -16.24 -10.02 -13.34
C SER A 219 -15.87 -10.13 -14.83
N ALA A 220 -14.58 -10.04 -15.17
CA ALA A 220 -14.10 -9.98 -16.55
C ALA A 220 -14.80 -8.88 -17.39
N GLY A 221 -15.02 -7.73 -16.78
CA GLY A 221 -15.56 -6.56 -17.46
C GLY A 221 -17.09 -6.57 -17.64
N GLU A 222 -17.84 -7.17 -16.71
CA GLU A 222 -19.29 -7.07 -16.69
C GLU A 222 -19.75 -5.60 -16.77
N GLN A 223 -20.85 -5.33 -17.49
CA GLN A 223 -21.28 -3.97 -17.84
C GLN A 223 -21.40 -3.05 -16.62
N LYS A 224 -22.03 -3.50 -15.54
CA LYS A 224 -22.20 -2.70 -14.32
C LYS A 224 -20.85 -2.30 -13.70
N ALA A 225 -19.90 -3.21 -13.64
CA ALA A 225 -18.55 -2.96 -13.12
C ALA A 225 -17.75 -2.05 -14.06
N SER A 226 -17.92 -2.21 -15.38
CA SER A 226 -17.34 -1.35 -16.41
C SER A 226 -17.83 0.10 -16.29
N ASP A 227 -19.14 0.29 -16.10
CA ASP A 227 -19.75 1.62 -15.94
C ASP A 227 -19.28 2.29 -14.64
N ALA A 228 -19.18 1.55 -13.55
CA ALA A 228 -18.68 2.05 -12.28
C ALA A 228 -17.22 2.48 -12.36
N LEU A 229 -16.34 1.67 -12.98
CA LEU A 229 -14.94 2.02 -13.19
C LEU A 229 -14.82 3.24 -14.09
N LYS A 230 -15.58 3.27 -15.19
CA LYS A 230 -15.60 4.41 -16.12
C LYS A 230 -15.97 5.71 -15.43
N GLU A 231 -17.00 5.72 -14.59
CA GLU A 231 -17.43 6.90 -13.83
C GLU A 231 -16.30 7.46 -12.97
N SER A 232 -15.57 6.60 -12.24
CA SER A 232 -14.45 7.03 -11.40
C SER A 232 -13.27 7.55 -12.21
N LEU A 233 -12.97 6.93 -13.37
CA LEU A 233 -11.94 7.41 -14.28
C LEU A 233 -12.29 8.77 -14.90
N ASP A 234 -13.56 8.99 -15.25
CA ASP A 234 -14.00 10.26 -15.81
C ASP A 234 -13.91 11.39 -14.76
N LYS A 235 -14.34 11.13 -13.51
CA LYS A 235 -14.13 12.09 -12.40
C LYS A 235 -12.66 12.36 -12.11
N THR A 236 -11.81 11.33 -12.19
CA THR A 236 -10.36 11.49 -12.07
C THR A 236 -9.82 12.44 -13.17
N GLY A 237 -10.30 12.26 -14.40
CA GLY A 237 -9.95 13.13 -15.53
C GLY A 237 -10.38 14.59 -15.33
N GLU A 238 -11.61 14.83 -14.86
CA GLU A 238 -12.11 16.16 -14.54
C GLU A 238 -11.24 16.87 -13.48
N MET A 239 -10.88 16.16 -12.41
CA MET A 239 -10.00 16.71 -11.38
C MET A 239 -8.60 16.98 -11.92
N ALA A 240 -8.07 16.12 -12.77
CA ALA A 240 -6.78 16.27 -13.41
C ALA A 240 -6.72 17.52 -14.32
N GLU A 241 -7.77 17.75 -15.12
CA GLU A 241 -7.88 18.94 -15.98
C GLU A 241 -7.92 20.22 -15.16
N GLY A 242 -8.75 20.26 -14.10
CA GLY A 242 -8.82 21.38 -13.19
C GLY A 242 -7.48 21.65 -12.49
N TRP A 243 -6.83 20.59 -12.00
CA TRP A 243 -5.51 20.69 -11.38
C TRP A 243 -4.47 21.24 -12.37
N ASN A 244 -4.39 20.68 -13.58
CA ASN A 244 -3.43 21.12 -14.59
C ASN A 244 -3.63 22.57 -14.98
N LYS A 245 -4.88 23.01 -15.12
CA LYS A 245 -5.23 24.42 -15.39
C LYS A 245 -4.69 25.33 -14.29
N LYS A 246 -4.99 25.03 -13.02
CA LYS A 246 -4.54 25.85 -11.88
C LYS A 246 -3.03 25.84 -11.72
N MET A 247 -2.37 24.69 -11.96
CA MET A 247 -0.92 24.60 -11.93
C MET A 247 -0.27 25.43 -13.04
N THR A 248 -0.84 25.47 -14.23
CA THR A 248 -0.33 26.26 -15.36
C THR A 248 -0.55 27.76 -15.13
N GLU A 249 -1.65 28.15 -14.50
CA GLU A 249 -1.88 29.52 -14.07
C GLU A 249 -0.82 30.01 -13.06
N ALA A 250 -0.44 29.13 -12.11
CA ALA A 250 0.56 29.43 -11.09
C ALA A 250 2.01 29.31 -11.59
N ASN A 251 2.28 28.37 -12.50
CA ASN A 251 3.57 28.08 -13.10
C ASN A 251 3.42 27.80 -14.60
N PRO A 252 3.80 28.74 -15.48
CA PRO A 252 3.64 28.56 -16.94
C PRO A 252 4.36 27.35 -17.53
N LYS A 253 5.37 26.78 -16.85
CA LYS A 253 6.01 25.54 -17.27
C LYS A 253 5.13 24.31 -17.00
N GLY A 254 4.07 24.45 -16.20
CA GLY A 254 3.17 23.37 -15.83
C GLY A 254 3.87 22.26 -15.06
N CYS A 255 3.22 21.10 -15.05
CA CYS A 255 3.72 19.89 -14.39
C CYS A 255 3.58 18.67 -15.30
N SER A 256 4.40 18.62 -16.35
CA SER A 256 4.29 17.60 -17.41
C SER A 256 4.53 16.16 -16.89
N SER A 257 5.43 15.98 -15.92
CA SER A 257 5.73 14.67 -15.35
C SER A 257 4.53 14.08 -14.59
N MET A 258 3.83 14.89 -13.82
CA MET A 258 2.61 14.49 -13.13
C MET A 258 1.49 14.18 -14.12
N MET A 259 1.29 15.03 -15.12
CA MET A 259 0.28 14.79 -16.17
C MET A 259 0.55 13.53 -16.96
N LEU A 260 1.83 13.14 -17.16
CA LEU A 260 2.17 11.87 -17.78
C LEU A 260 1.66 10.69 -16.93
N SER A 261 1.93 10.69 -15.61
CA SER A 261 1.48 9.62 -14.72
C SER A 261 -0.06 9.56 -14.65
N ILE A 262 -0.74 10.69 -14.59
CA ILE A 262 -2.21 10.76 -14.62
C ILE A 262 -2.75 10.18 -15.92
N ASN A 263 -2.22 10.58 -17.06
CA ASN A 263 -2.67 10.13 -18.37
C ASN A 263 -2.40 8.63 -18.58
N SER A 264 -1.28 8.11 -18.10
CA SER A 264 -0.98 6.67 -18.15
C SER A 264 -1.99 5.86 -17.34
N PHE A 265 -2.32 6.31 -16.13
CA PHE A 265 -3.34 5.68 -15.30
C PHE A 265 -4.72 5.68 -15.97
N LEU A 266 -5.19 6.84 -16.44
CA LEU A 266 -6.48 6.96 -17.15
C LEU A 266 -6.51 6.10 -18.42
N SER A 267 -5.42 6.07 -19.18
CA SER A 267 -5.30 5.28 -20.40
C SER A 267 -5.39 3.79 -20.12
N SER A 268 -4.70 3.30 -19.09
CA SER A 268 -4.71 1.86 -18.74
C SER A 268 -6.11 1.38 -18.37
N GLY A 269 -6.85 2.15 -17.57
CA GLY A 269 -8.24 1.81 -17.20
C GLY A 269 -9.20 1.86 -18.40
N ARG A 270 -9.10 2.91 -19.24
CA ARG A 270 -9.94 3.04 -20.45
C ARG A 270 -9.66 1.95 -21.47
N GLN A 271 -8.39 1.53 -21.62
CA GLN A 271 -8.02 0.39 -22.49
C GLN A 271 -8.61 -0.92 -21.97
N ALA A 272 -8.53 -1.17 -20.66
CA ALA A 272 -9.13 -2.35 -20.06
C ALA A 272 -10.64 -2.43 -20.31
N ILE A 273 -11.37 -1.32 -20.14
CA ILE A 273 -12.81 -1.24 -20.44
C ILE A 273 -13.07 -1.54 -21.92
N LYS A 274 -12.23 -0.99 -22.83
CA LYS A 274 -12.34 -1.27 -24.26
C LYS A 274 -12.12 -2.74 -24.58
N HIS A 275 -11.07 -3.38 -24.02
CA HIS A 275 -10.81 -4.81 -24.22
C HIS A 275 -11.96 -5.69 -23.75
N ALA A 276 -12.60 -5.35 -22.62
CA ALA A 276 -13.80 -6.04 -22.14
C ALA A 276 -14.96 -5.89 -23.13
N ALA A 277 -15.22 -4.67 -23.62
CA ALA A 277 -16.29 -4.39 -24.60
C ALA A 277 -16.04 -5.08 -25.95
N ASP A 278 -14.78 -5.18 -26.41
CA ASP A 278 -14.39 -5.89 -27.62
C ASP A 278 -14.45 -7.43 -27.45
N GLY A 279 -14.71 -7.92 -26.22
CA GLY A 279 -14.83 -9.35 -25.93
C GLY A 279 -13.51 -10.08 -25.75
N ASP A 280 -12.40 -9.36 -25.53
CA ASP A 280 -11.07 -9.96 -25.33
C ASP A 280 -10.98 -10.77 -24.03
N TYR A 281 -11.85 -10.50 -23.07
CA TYR A 281 -11.91 -11.19 -21.78
C TYR A 281 -12.71 -12.50 -21.82
N LYS A 282 -13.38 -12.78 -22.96
CA LYS A 282 -14.12 -14.04 -23.14
C LYS A 282 -13.14 -15.21 -23.26
N PRO A 283 -13.50 -16.39 -22.70
CA PRO A 283 -12.70 -17.59 -22.86
C PRO A 283 -12.45 -17.90 -24.35
N ARG A 284 -11.17 -18.05 -24.72
CA ARG A 284 -10.78 -18.45 -26.07
C ARG A 284 -10.18 -19.84 -26.02
N SER A 285 -10.50 -20.72 -27.00
CA SER A 285 -9.84 -22.00 -27.17
C SER A 285 -8.44 -21.80 -27.73
N GLY A 286 -7.42 -22.22 -26.98
CA GLY A 286 -6.01 -22.15 -27.38
C GLY A 286 -5.09 -21.78 -26.23
N MET A 287 -3.78 -22.05 -26.41
CA MET A 287 -2.76 -21.73 -25.42
C MET A 287 -2.52 -20.22 -25.44
N GLN A 288 -3.06 -19.49 -24.49
CA GLN A 288 -2.70 -18.10 -24.27
C GLN A 288 -1.54 -18.04 -23.26
N LEU A 289 -0.45 -17.38 -23.64
CA LEU A 289 0.73 -17.19 -22.78
C LEU A 289 0.42 -16.38 -21.52
N MET A 290 -0.60 -15.49 -21.57
CA MET A 290 -1.07 -14.70 -20.43
C MET A 290 -2.58 -14.42 -20.60
N ASN A 291 -3.33 -14.53 -19.50
CA ASN A 291 -4.73 -14.16 -19.48
C ASN A 291 -4.88 -12.64 -19.70
N PRO A 292 -5.65 -12.17 -20.71
CA PRO A 292 -5.82 -10.75 -20.99
C PRO A 292 -6.31 -9.93 -19.78
N VAL A 293 -7.24 -10.48 -18.99
CA VAL A 293 -7.72 -9.84 -17.76
C VAL A 293 -6.56 -9.61 -16.78
N SER A 294 -5.73 -10.65 -16.56
CA SER A 294 -4.59 -10.54 -15.64
C SER A 294 -3.55 -9.52 -16.11
N ARG A 295 -3.29 -9.46 -17.41
CA ARG A 295 -2.37 -8.49 -17.98
C ARG A 295 -2.85 -7.05 -17.76
N ASP A 296 -4.11 -6.79 -18.08
CA ASP A 296 -4.67 -5.46 -17.97
C ASP A 296 -4.83 -5.04 -16.50
N ALA A 297 -5.17 -5.97 -15.60
CA ALA A 297 -5.19 -5.74 -14.16
C ALA A 297 -3.80 -5.36 -13.61
N GLN A 298 -2.75 -6.07 -14.03
CA GLN A 298 -1.37 -5.75 -13.64
C GLN A 298 -0.93 -4.38 -14.17
N SER A 299 -1.24 -4.07 -15.43
CA SER A 299 -0.93 -2.78 -16.03
C SER A 299 -1.65 -1.64 -15.28
N PHE A 300 -2.95 -1.79 -15.01
CA PHE A 300 -3.72 -0.80 -14.29
C PHE A 300 -3.17 -0.55 -12.87
N THR A 301 -2.88 -1.61 -12.13
CA THR A 301 -2.29 -1.53 -10.80
C THR A 301 -0.92 -0.84 -10.82
N GLN A 302 -0.09 -1.16 -11.81
CA GLN A 302 1.22 -0.53 -11.95
C GLN A 302 1.10 0.98 -12.22
N GLU A 303 0.20 1.39 -13.12
CA GLU A 303 -0.01 2.80 -13.43
C GLU A 303 -0.66 3.57 -12.28
N PHE A 304 -1.55 2.94 -11.50
CA PHE A 304 -2.04 3.50 -10.25
C PHE A 304 -0.90 3.74 -9.26
N ASN A 305 -0.03 2.75 -9.05
CA ASN A 305 1.12 2.89 -8.15
C ASN A 305 2.09 3.99 -8.62
N ASN A 306 2.32 4.11 -9.92
CA ASN A 306 3.15 5.17 -10.51
C ASN A 306 2.54 6.55 -10.24
N LEU A 307 1.22 6.69 -10.40
CA LEU A 307 0.49 7.92 -10.10
C LEU A 307 0.60 8.30 -8.61
N ILE A 308 0.36 7.36 -7.70
CA ILE A 308 0.45 7.59 -6.25
C ILE A 308 1.88 7.99 -5.86
N ASN A 309 2.90 7.32 -6.40
CA ASN A 309 4.30 7.68 -6.17
C ASN A 309 4.63 9.09 -6.70
N ALA A 310 4.13 9.46 -7.87
CA ALA A 310 4.31 10.81 -8.42
C ALA A 310 3.66 11.88 -7.54
N LEU A 311 2.45 11.62 -7.04
CA LEU A 311 1.73 12.48 -6.11
C LEU A 311 2.47 12.65 -4.77
N ASN A 312 3.05 11.57 -4.23
CA ASN A 312 3.80 11.61 -2.97
C ASN A 312 5.14 12.36 -3.12
N MET A 313 5.82 12.22 -4.24
CA MET A 313 7.11 12.86 -4.49
C MET A 313 6.98 14.35 -4.87
N GLN A 314 5.76 14.88 -4.96
CA GLN A 314 5.49 16.27 -5.39
C GLN A 314 6.28 16.66 -6.66
N ARG A 315 6.37 15.73 -7.62
CA ARG A 315 7.16 15.91 -8.85
C ARG A 315 6.51 16.93 -9.77
N CYS A 316 6.71 18.17 -9.45
CA CYS A 316 6.48 19.31 -10.35
C CYS A 316 7.74 20.17 -10.51
#